data_744359ab7d5e5861b4e5e27b47d1516a
#
_entry.id   744359ab7d5e5861b4e5e27b47d1516a
#
_cell.length_a   1.000
_cell.length_b   1.000
_cell.length_c   1.000
_cell.angle_alpha   90.00
_cell.angle_beta   90.00
_cell.angle_gamma   90.00
#
_symmetry.space_group_name_H-M   'P 1'
#
loop_
_entity.id
_entity.type
_entity.pdbx_description
1 polymer ?
#
loop_
_entity_poly.entity_id
_entity_poly.type
_entity_poly.pdbx_seq_one_letter_code
_entity_poly.pdbx_strand_id
1 'polypeptide(L)'
;MGLINQAGGKAVGLTGRDGGLIRARKLKLLDKDDPNKEHDVGQVGDIVSIDPSVVQALQDDAFIPVISPLGFGEDNESYNINADVVASKLATVLKAEKLMMLTNIPGVLDKAGQLLTQLTSREIDELIADGTISGGMLPKLALSLIHI
;
A
#
# COMPACT_ATOMS: atom_id res chain seq x y z
N MET A 1 -15.66 1.03 9.13
CA MET A 1 -16.59 2.19 9.02
C MET A 1 -17.43 2.36 10.28
N GLY A 2 -18.13 1.32 10.77
CA GLY A 2 -19.05 1.47 11.91
C GLY A 2 -18.46 2.14 13.16
N LEU A 3 -17.26 1.73 13.58
CA LEU A 3 -16.60 2.32 14.75
C LEU A 3 -16.24 3.80 14.55
N ILE A 4 -15.83 4.19 13.34
CA ILE A 4 -15.53 5.60 13.02
C ILE A 4 -16.81 6.42 13.09
N ASN A 5 -17.91 5.91 12.53
CA ASN A 5 -19.20 6.59 12.57
C ASN A 5 -19.74 6.71 14.00
N GLN A 6 -19.57 5.68 14.85
CA GLN A 6 -19.93 5.73 16.27
C GLN A 6 -19.12 6.78 17.03
N ALA A 7 -17.87 7.01 16.63
CA ALA A 7 -17.01 8.05 17.19
C ALA A 7 -17.28 9.46 16.63
N GLY A 8 -18.33 9.64 15.81
CA GLY A 8 -18.74 10.93 15.24
C GLY A 8 -18.10 11.26 13.89
N GLY A 9 -17.32 10.36 13.30
CA GLY A 9 -16.77 10.52 11.95
C GLY A 9 -17.82 10.17 10.88
N LYS A 10 -17.61 10.65 9.65
CA LYS A 10 -18.43 10.32 8.48
C LYS A 10 -17.67 9.37 7.56
N ALA A 11 -17.58 8.08 7.93
CA ALA A 11 -16.83 7.10 7.15
C ALA A 11 -17.66 6.50 6.01
N VAL A 12 -17.06 6.41 4.83
CA VAL A 12 -17.61 5.77 3.63
C VAL A 12 -16.64 4.69 3.15
N GLY A 13 -17.16 3.48 2.88
CA GLY A 13 -16.36 2.38 2.35
C GLY A 13 -16.25 2.43 0.84
N LEU A 14 -15.05 2.19 0.32
CA LEU A 14 -14.73 2.12 -1.09
C LEU A 14 -13.95 0.85 -1.41
N THR A 15 -14.08 0.40 -2.64
CA THR A 15 -13.19 -0.57 -3.29
C THR A 15 -12.55 0.08 -4.52
N GLY A 16 -11.62 -0.57 -5.17
CA GLY A 16 -11.02 -0.06 -6.40
C GLY A 16 -12.01 0.09 -7.57
N ARG A 17 -13.18 -0.56 -7.52
CA ARG A 17 -14.23 -0.41 -8.54
C ARG A 17 -14.99 0.89 -8.41
N ASP A 18 -15.10 1.43 -7.20
CA ASP A 18 -15.90 2.61 -6.93
C ASP A 18 -15.22 3.84 -7.54
N GLY A 19 -15.91 4.49 -8.48
CA GLY A 19 -15.35 5.60 -9.24
C GLY A 19 -14.13 5.24 -10.10
N GLY A 20 -13.86 3.94 -10.33
CA GLY A 20 -12.66 3.53 -11.06
C GLY A 20 -11.35 3.75 -10.28
N LEU A 21 -11.41 3.78 -8.96
CA LEU A 21 -10.32 4.19 -8.07
C LEU A 21 -9.02 3.42 -8.28
N ILE A 22 -9.05 2.07 -8.39
CA ILE A 22 -7.83 1.25 -8.52
C ILE A 22 -7.96 0.33 -9.73
N ARG A 23 -7.24 0.63 -10.80
CA ARG A 23 -7.02 -0.27 -11.92
C ARG A 23 -5.89 -1.23 -11.60
N ALA A 24 -6.13 -2.51 -11.86
CA ALA A 24 -5.16 -3.58 -11.58
C ALA A 24 -5.04 -4.54 -12.78
N ARG A 25 -3.98 -5.32 -12.76
CA ARG A 25 -3.78 -6.47 -13.63
C ARG A 25 -3.36 -7.67 -12.81
N LYS A 26 -3.56 -8.87 -13.31
CA LYS A 26 -3.08 -10.08 -12.62
C LYS A 26 -1.58 -10.01 -12.39
N LEU A 27 -1.15 -10.24 -11.14
CA LEU A 27 0.26 -10.32 -10.80
C LEU A 27 0.85 -11.61 -11.38
N LYS A 28 1.95 -11.46 -12.12
CA LYS A 28 2.74 -12.56 -12.64
C LYS A 28 4.03 -12.67 -11.85
N LEU A 29 4.21 -13.78 -11.15
CA LEU A 29 5.46 -14.08 -10.48
C LEU A 29 6.28 -15.04 -11.36
N LEU A 30 7.46 -14.59 -11.74
CA LEU A 30 8.43 -15.43 -12.44
C LEU A 30 9.18 -16.29 -11.42
N ASP A 31 9.47 -17.53 -11.80
CA ASP A 31 10.32 -18.41 -11.02
C ASP A 31 11.75 -17.82 -10.95
N LYS A 32 12.40 -17.96 -9.78
CA LYS A 32 13.76 -17.40 -9.60
C LYS A 32 14.82 -18.13 -10.42
N ASP A 33 14.59 -19.40 -10.65
CA ASP A 33 15.55 -20.29 -11.32
C ASP A 33 15.22 -20.49 -12.81
N ASP A 34 13.96 -20.23 -13.23
CA ASP A 34 13.49 -20.32 -14.62
C ASP A 34 12.60 -19.12 -14.98
N PRO A 35 13.16 -18.10 -15.65
CA PRO A 35 12.41 -16.90 -16.06
C PRO A 35 11.23 -17.16 -17.02
N ASN A 36 11.14 -18.34 -17.62
CA ASN A 36 10.03 -18.71 -18.49
C ASN A 36 8.88 -19.37 -17.73
N LYS A 37 9.07 -19.69 -16.47
CA LYS A 37 8.07 -20.34 -15.63
C LYS A 37 7.35 -19.30 -14.77
N GLU A 38 6.05 -19.10 -15.04
CA GLU A 38 5.17 -18.26 -14.25
C GLU A 38 4.50 -19.07 -13.14
N HIS A 39 4.45 -18.50 -11.94
CA HIS A 39 3.66 -19.04 -10.83
C HIS A 39 2.30 -18.35 -10.80
N ASP A 40 1.22 -19.13 -10.85
CA ASP A 40 -0.13 -18.62 -10.63
C ASP A 40 -0.36 -18.39 -9.14
N VAL A 41 -0.49 -17.12 -8.77
CA VAL A 41 -0.77 -16.69 -7.39
C VAL A 41 -2.26 -16.43 -7.14
N GLY A 42 -3.12 -16.92 -8.02
CA GLY A 42 -4.57 -16.72 -7.94
C GLY A 42 -4.98 -15.29 -8.31
N GLN A 43 -5.99 -14.77 -7.62
CA GLN A 43 -6.53 -13.43 -7.87
C GLN A 43 -5.73 -12.33 -7.14
N VAL A 44 -4.42 -12.35 -7.28
CA VAL A 44 -3.52 -11.32 -6.78
C VAL A 44 -3.20 -10.34 -7.89
N GLY A 45 -3.28 -9.04 -7.59
CA GLY A 45 -3.09 -7.98 -8.56
C GLY A 45 -1.90 -7.08 -8.29
N ASP A 46 -1.45 -6.47 -9.37
CA ASP A 46 -0.52 -5.34 -9.38
C ASP A 46 -1.27 -4.08 -9.84
N ILE A 47 -0.95 -2.93 -9.25
CA ILE A 47 -1.62 -1.66 -9.55
C ILE A 47 -1.14 -1.13 -10.89
N VAL A 48 -2.07 -0.91 -11.80
CA VAL A 48 -1.83 -0.25 -13.09
C VAL A 48 -1.94 1.26 -12.94
N SER A 49 -3.04 1.74 -12.34
CA SER A 49 -3.29 3.16 -12.09
C SER A 49 -4.24 3.37 -10.92
N ILE A 50 -4.18 4.56 -10.34
CA ILE A 50 -5.13 5.04 -9.33
C ILE A 50 -5.72 6.35 -9.81
N ASP A 51 -7.06 6.45 -9.81
CA ASP A 51 -7.79 7.70 -10.02
C ASP A 51 -8.31 8.19 -8.66
N PRO A 52 -7.75 9.27 -8.10
CA PRO A 52 -8.13 9.75 -6.78
C PRO A 52 -9.44 10.54 -6.74
N SER A 53 -10.10 10.77 -7.86
CA SER A 53 -11.24 11.70 -7.98
C SER A 53 -12.35 11.43 -6.97
N VAL A 54 -12.75 10.15 -6.80
CA VAL A 54 -13.78 9.78 -5.83
C VAL A 54 -13.35 10.04 -4.39
N VAL A 55 -12.08 9.81 -4.08
CA VAL A 55 -11.52 10.07 -2.74
C VAL A 55 -11.51 11.55 -2.44
N GLN A 56 -11.03 12.37 -3.39
CA GLN A 56 -11.00 13.84 -3.28
C GLN A 56 -12.40 14.41 -3.09
N ALA A 57 -13.38 13.99 -3.91
CA ALA A 57 -14.77 14.42 -3.79
C ALA A 57 -15.36 14.12 -2.40
N LEU A 58 -15.07 12.95 -1.83
CA LEU A 58 -15.53 12.60 -0.49
C LEU A 58 -14.84 13.44 0.59
N GLN A 59 -13.55 13.72 0.43
CA GLN A 59 -12.80 14.53 1.38
C GLN A 59 -13.24 16.00 1.36
N ASP A 60 -13.59 16.56 0.20
CA ASP A 60 -14.13 17.91 0.06
C ASP A 60 -15.45 18.09 0.84
N ASP A 61 -16.24 17.03 0.97
CA ASP A 61 -17.46 16.99 1.78
C ASP A 61 -17.24 16.47 3.22
N ALA A 62 -15.99 16.45 3.67
CA ALA A 62 -15.57 16.03 5.01
C ALA A 62 -15.93 14.57 5.37
N PHE A 63 -16.03 13.69 4.37
CA PHE A 63 -16.10 12.25 4.60
C PHE A 63 -14.71 11.66 4.83
N ILE A 64 -14.66 10.50 5.49
CA ILE A 64 -13.48 9.69 5.72
C ILE A 64 -13.56 8.46 4.82
N PRO A 65 -12.85 8.42 3.68
CA PRO A 65 -12.82 7.25 2.80
C PRO A 65 -12.10 6.09 3.47
N VAL A 66 -12.76 4.94 3.56
CA VAL A 66 -12.17 3.68 4.05
C VAL A 66 -12.05 2.73 2.86
N ILE A 67 -10.82 2.52 2.38
CA ILE A 67 -10.56 1.88 1.11
C ILE A 67 -10.11 0.43 1.33
N SER A 68 -10.82 -0.51 0.69
CA SER A 68 -10.40 -1.90 0.61
C SER A 68 -9.36 -2.07 -0.50
N PRO A 69 -8.28 -2.86 -0.28
CA PRO A 69 -7.20 -3.03 -1.26
C PRO A 69 -7.58 -4.02 -2.38
N LEU A 70 -8.71 -3.77 -3.02
CA LEU A 70 -9.23 -4.53 -4.15
C LEU A 70 -9.18 -3.66 -5.40
N GLY A 71 -8.44 -4.10 -6.41
CA GLY A 71 -8.43 -3.48 -7.73
C GLY A 71 -9.30 -4.24 -8.73
N PHE A 72 -9.49 -3.69 -9.91
CA PHE A 72 -10.18 -4.37 -11.00
C PHE A 72 -9.41 -4.22 -12.32
N GLY A 73 -9.46 -5.29 -13.12
CA GLY A 73 -8.80 -5.38 -14.41
C GLY A 73 -9.70 -5.01 -15.57
N GLU A 74 -9.10 -4.94 -16.77
CA GLU A 74 -9.81 -4.79 -18.03
C GLU A 74 -10.68 -6.01 -18.35
N ASP A 75 -10.31 -7.18 -17.83
CA ASP A 75 -11.07 -8.42 -17.87
C ASP A 75 -12.32 -8.40 -16.96
N ASN A 76 -12.55 -7.28 -16.28
CA ASN A 76 -13.61 -7.11 -15.29
C ASN A 76 -13.46 -8.00 -14.04
N GLU A 77 -12.32 -8.64 -13.87
CA GLU A 77 -12.00 -9.42 -12.68
C GLU A 77 -11.57 -8.52 -11.52
N SER A 78 -11.76 -9.02 -10.29
CA SER A 78 -11.29 -8.36 -9.08
C SER A 78 -9.99 -9.00 -8.61
N TYR A 79 -9.04 -8.16 -8.24
CA TYR A 79 -7.74 -8.57 -7.75
C TYR A 79 -7.49 -8.09 -6.34
N ASN A 80 -7.05 -8.99 -5.47
CA ASN A 80 -6.54 -8.62 -4.15
C ASN A 80 -5.14 -8.03 -4.29
N ILE A 81 -4.92 -6.88 -3.68
CA ILE A 81 -3.64 -6.17 -3.75
C ILE A 81 -3.08 -6.04 -2.33
N ASN A 82 -1.77 -6.04 -2.19
CA ASN A 82 -1.14 -5.78 -0.91
C ASN A 82 -1.56 -4.39 -0.39
N ALA A 83 -2.12 -4.34 0.82
CA ALA A 83 -2.65 -3.11 1.41
C ALA A 83 -1.60 -2.01 1.59
N ASP A 84 -0.35 -2.39 1.94
CA ASP A 84 0.75 -1.44 2.08
C ASP A 84 1.08 -0.78 0.73
N VAL A 85 1.00 -1.55 -0.37
CA VAL A 85 1.20 -1.05 -1.74
C VAL A 85 0.10 -0.07 -2.12
N VAL A 86 -1.17 -0.42 -1.85
CA VAL A 86 -2.31 0.47 -2.12
C VAL A 86 -2.18 1.77 -1.31
N ALA A 87 -1.89 1.67 -0.01
CA ALA A 87 -1.76 2.84 0.86
C ALA A 87 -0.65 3.79 0.39
N SER A 88 0.52 3.25 0.02
CA SER A 88 1.65 4.06 -0.45
C SER A 88 1.35 4.73 -1.79
N LYS A 89 0.75 4.00 -2.74
CA LYS A 89 0.36 4.56 -4.04
C LYS A 89 -0.72 5.64 -3.89
N LEU A 90 -1.71 5.41 -3.03
CA LEU A 90 -2.74 6.42 -2.72
C LEU A 90 -2.13 7.66 -2.08
N ALA A 91 -1.25 7.51 -1.09
CA ALA A 91 -0.57 8.64 -0.45
C ALA A 91 0.17 9.50 -1.47
N THR A 92 0.84 8.86 -2.44
CA THR A 92 1.53 9.55 -3.53
C THR A 92 0.59 10.35 -4.41
N VAL A 93 -0.44 9.69 -4.94
CA VAL A 93 -1.37 10.31 -5.91
C VAL A 93 -2.16 11.43 -5.24
N LEU A 94 -2.53 11.27 -3.98
CA LEU A 94 -3.20 12.30 -3.16
C LEU A 94 -2.24 13.39 -2.67
N LYS A 95 -0.92 13.23 -2.85
CA LYS A 95 0.11 14.11 -2.27
C LYS A 95 -0.09 14.28 -0.77
N ALA A 96 -0.32 13.14 -0.07
CA ALA A 96 -0.61 13.13 1.34
C ALA A 96 0.56 13.73 2.15
N GLU A 97 0.25 14.56 3.11
CA GLU A 97 1.24 15.14 4.03
C GLU A 97 1.94 14.07 4.87
N LYS A 98 1.22 13.00 5.20
CA LYS A 98 1.73 11.90 6.04
C LYS A 98 1.05 10.57 5.69
N LEU A 99 1.84 9.50 5.65
CA LEU A 99 1.37 8.12 5.63
C LEU A 99 1.68 7.45 6.97
N MET A 100 0.65 6.94 7.64
CA MET A 100 0.81 6.19 8.89
C MET A 100 0.48 4.72 8.62
N MET A 101 1.46 3.84 8.82
CA MET A 101 1.31 2.40 8.66
C MET A 101 1.20 1.73 10.02
N LEU A 102 0.05 1.15 10.32
CA LEU A 102 -0.18 0.40 11.55
C LEU A 102 0.25 -1.05 11.33
N THR A 103 1.15 -1.53 12.18
CA THR A 103 1.73 -2.88 12.07
C THR A 103 1.86 -3.51 13.46
N ASN A 104 2.04 -4.82 13.51
CA ASN A 104 2.18 -5.60 14.74
C ASN A 104 3.62 -5.67 15.29
N ILE A 105 4.53 -4.87 14.72
CA ILE A 105 5.93 -4.77 15.19
C ILE A 105 6.20 -3.34 15.68
N PRO A 106 7.13 -3.15 16.64
CA PRO A 106 7.37 -1.84 17.24
C PRO A 106 7.95 -0.80 16.27
N GLY A 107 8.52 -1.23 15.17
CA GLY A 107 9.16 -0.38 14.15
C GLY A 107 10.43 -1.01 13.58
N VAL A 108 11.29 -0.18 13.01
CA VAL A 108 12.60 -0.61 12.49
C VAL A 108 13.56 -0.80 13.65
N LEU A 109 14.20 -1.96 13.71
CA LEU A 109 15.21 -2.27 14.72
C LEU A 109 16.60 -2.29 14.07
N ASP A 110 17.61 -1.86 14.83
CA ASP A 110 19.01 -2.04 14.46
C ASP A 110 19.48 -3.49 14.69
N LYS A 111 20.75 -3.77 14.38
CA LYS A 111 21.37 -5.09 14.58
C LYS A 111 21.45 -5.52 16.05
N ALA A 112 21.37 -4.57 16.99
CA ALA A 112 21.34 -4.81 18.42
C ALA A 112 19.90 -4.98 18.97
N GLY A 113 18.87 -4.88 18.10
CA GLY A 113 17.46 -4.98 18.48
C GLY A 113 16.89 -3.70 19.09
N GLN A 114 17.57 -2.55 18.96
CA GLN A 114 17.09 -1.27 19.42
C GLN A 114 16.20 -0.61 18.38
N LEU A 115 15.12 0.02 18.86
CA LEU A 115 14.17 0.72 17.99
C LEU A 115 14.77 2.01 17.42
N LEU A 116 14.78 2.10 16.10
CA LEU A 116 15.15 3.31 15.37
C LEU A 116 13.89 4.19 15.19
N THR A 117 13.84 5.29 15.92
CA THR A 117 12.64 6.15 15.98
C THR A 117 12.56 7.18 14.86
N GLN A 118 13.66 7.44 14.19
CA GLN A 118 13.75 8.37 13.07
C GLN A 118 14.83 7.90 12.10
N LEU A 119 14.48 7.86 10.83
CA LEU A 119 15.37 7.47 9.74
C LEU A 119 15.14 8.38 8.55
N THR A 120 16.20 8.82 7.93
CA THR A 120 16.16 9.46 6.61
C THR A 120 16.13 8.40 5.51
N SER A 121 15.73 8.79 4.29
CA SER A 121 15.75 7.90 3.12
C SER A 121 17.13 7.27 2.90
N ARG A 122 18.19 8.05 3.04
CA ARG A 122 19.56 7.57 2.88
C ARG A 122 19.95 6.51 3.92
N GLU A 123 19.59 6.73 5.19
CA GLU A 123 19.86 5.75 6.26
C GLU A 123 19.09 4.45 6.03
N ILE A 124 17.86 4.52 5.50
CA ILE A 124 17.10 3.33 5.15
C ILE A 124 17.80 2.55 4.02
N ASP A 125 18.28 3.23 2.98
CA ASP A 125 19.03 2.58 1.88
C ASP A 125 20.31 1.89 2.41
N GLU A 126 21.03 2.52 3.32
CA GLU A 126 22.22 1.96 3.97
C GLU A 126 21.86 0.72 4.82
N LEU A 127 20.75 0.76 5.59
CA LEU A 127 20.28 -0.36 6.39
C LEU A 127 19.73 -1.54 5.55
N ILE A 128 19.22 -1.26 4.36
CA ILE A 128 18.84 -2.29 3.38
C ILE A 128 20.12 -2.93 2.79
N ALA A 129 21.07 -2.11 2.39
CA ALA A 129 22.30 -2.58 1.76
C ALA A 129 23.15 -3.45 2.71
N ASP A 130 23.17 -3.15 4.00
CA ASP A 130 23.91 -3.90 5.02
C ASP A 130 23.13 -5.10 5.61
N GLY A 131 21.88 -5.34 5.14
CA GLY A 131 21.02 -6.45 5.53
C GLY A 131 20.33 -6.32 6.89
N THR A 132 20.44 -5.16 7.56
CA THR A 132 19.72 -4.88 8.82
C THR A 132 18.23 -4.90 8.59
N ILE A 133 17.78 -4.28 7.49
CA ILE A 133 16.38 -4.32 7.04
C ILE A 133 16.24 -5.44 6.02
N SER A 134 15.43 -6.45 6.33
CA SER A 134 15.20 -7.63 5.49
C SER A 134 13.77 -8.16 5.60
N GLY A 135 13.41 -9.14 4.77
CA GLY A 135 12.13 -9.85 4.82
C GLY A 135 10.91 -8.93 4.64
N GLY A 136 9.90 -9.10 5.51
CA GLY A 136 8.63 -8.38 5.44
C GLY A 136 8.70 -6.87 5.69
N MET A 137 9.84 -6.35 6.18
CA MET A 137 10.06 -4.90 6.35
C MET A 137 10.46 -4.22 5.03
N LEU A 138 11.12 -4.93 4.12
CA LEU A 138 11.55 -4.37 2.83
C LEU A 138 10.41 -3.75 2.02
N PRO A 139 9.27 -4.43 1.80
CA PRO A 139 8.16 -3.82 1.05
C PRO A 139 7.60 -2.56 1.74
N LYS A 140 7.49 -2.57 3.07
CA LYS A 140 6.94 -1.44 3.84
C LYS A 140 7.81 -0.20 3.72
N LEU A 141 9.12 -0.35 3.83
CA LEU A 141 10.07 0.76 3.79
C LEU A 141 10.39 1.21 2.37
N ALA A 142 10.57 0.29 1.43
CA ALA A 142 10.76 0.63 0.03
C ALA A 142 9.60 1.47 -0.53
N LEU A 143 8.36 1.17 -0.12
CA LEU A 143 7.18 1.93 -0.52
C LEU A 143 7.08 3.29 0.18
N SER A 144 7.57 3.42 1.41
CA SER A 144 7.61 4.71 2.11
C SER A 144 8.68 5.65 1.57
N LEU A 145 9.77 5.12 1.05
CA LEU A 145 10.89 5.89 0.47
C LEU A 145 10.59 6.53 -0.89
N ILE A 146 9.67 5.95 -1.65
CA ILE A 146 9.38 6.44 -3.01
C ILE A 146 8.65 7.79 -2.98
N HIS A 147 8.16 8.26 -1.82
CA HIS A 147 7.13 9.29 -1.79
C HIS A 147 7.21 10.32 -0.65
N ILE A 148 8.32 10.39 0.07
CA ILE A 148 8.54 11.43 1.08
C ILE A 148 9.64 12.37 0.64
#